data_c3aba6003774f4addf0f212dfa6e37be
#
_entry.id   c3aba6003774f4addf0f212dfa6e37be
#
_cell.length_a   1.000
_cell.length_b   1.000
_cell.length_c   1.000
_cell.angle_alpha   90.00
_cell.angle_beta   90.00
_cell.angle_gamma   90.00
#
_symmetry.space_group_name_H-M   'P 1'
#
loop_
_entity.id
_entity.type
_entity.pdbx_description
1 polymer ?
#
loop_
_entity_poly.entity_id
_entity_poly.type
_entity_poly.pdbx_seq_one_letter_code
_entity_poly.pdbx_strand_id
1 'polypeptide(L)'
;MAVPPSIDETKLEAFLGQMVGDLGAAANAPLMLLGDRLGLYRALAEAGPLTSRALAERAGAAERFVREWLAAQAAAGYITYDAAADTYAMPPEQALVLADEDSPVFLGGLFESLYAM
;
A
#
# COMPACT_ATOMS: atom_id res chain seq x y z
N MET A 1 -24.47 -2.23 -22.74
CA MET A 1 -25.32 -3.43 -22.61
C MET A 1 -26.44 -3.15 -21.62
N ALA A 2 -27.65 -3.47 -21.99
CA ALA A 2 -28.79 -3.25 -21.10
C ALA A 2 -28.85 -4.33 -20.01
N VAL A 3 -29.19 -3.92 -18.78
CA VAL A 3 -29.38 -4.86 -17.66
C VAL A 3 -30.72 -5.58 -17.84
N PRO A 4 -30.78 -6.92 -17.76
CA PRO A 4 -32.03 -7.65 -17.84
C PRO A 4 -33.04 -7.20 -16.78
N PRO A 5 -34.35 -7.17 -17.08
CA PRO A 5 -35.35 -6.72 -16.10
C PRO A 5 -35.41 -7.53 -14.80
N SER A 6 -34.89 -8.77 -14.82
CA SER A 6 -34.84 -9.63 -13.63
C SER A 6 -33.67 -9.35 -12.72
N ILE A 7 -32.76 -8.42 -13.11
CA ILE A 7 -31.57 -8.08 -12.34
C ILE A 7 -31.85 -6.85 -11.48
N ASP A 8 -31.48 -6.94 -10.21
CA ASP A 8 -31.51 -5.82 -9.28
C ASP A 8 -30.22 -5.01 -9.44
N GLU A 9 -30.35 -3.79 -9.96
CA GLU A 9 -29.18 -2.94 -10.23
C GLU A 9 -28.41 -2.59 -8.98
N THR A 10 -29.07 -2.42 -7.83
CA THR A 10 -28.40 -2.11 -6.56
C THR A 10 -27.50 -3.28 -6.13
N LYS A 11 -27.99 -4.49 -6.27
CA LYS A 11 -27.20 -5.68 -5.95
C LYS A 11 -26.02 -5.85 -6.91
N LEU A 12 -26.25 -5.57 -8.19
CA LEU A 12 -25.18 -5.63 -9.19
C LEU A 12 -24.06 -4.63 -8.85
N GLU A 13 -24.41 -3.40 -8.55
CA GLU A 13 -23.43 -2.36 -8.20
C GLU A 13 -22.66 -2.72 -6.92
N ALA A 14 -23.37 -3.27 -5.92
CA ALA A 14 -22.73 -3.69 -4.67
C ALA A 14 -21.69 -4.81 -4.92
N PHE A 15 -22.03 -5.78 -5.75
CA PHE A 15 -21.12 -6.88 -6.07
C PHE A 15 -19.92 -6.39 -6.90
N LEU A 16 -20.15 -5.53 -7.88
CA LEU A 16 -19.05 -4.94 -8.66
C LEU A 16 -18.08 -4.17 -7.76
N GLY A 17 -18.61 -3.40 -6.80
CA GLY A 17 -17.78 -2.69 -5.81
C GLY A 17 -16.96 -3.64 -4.95
N GLN A 18 -17.56 -4.72 -4.49
CA GLN A 18 -16.85 -5.74 -3.72
C GLN A 18 -15.73 -6.38 -4.54
N MET A 19 -16.02 -6.76 -5.78
CA MET A 19 -15.04 -7.41 -6.64
C MET A 19 -13.85 -6.50 -6.97
N VAL A 20 -14.13 -5.22 -7.26
CA VAL A 20 -13.09 -4.22 -7.50
C VAL A 20 -12.21 -4.05 -6.25
N GLY A 21 -12.84 -4.01 -5.06
CA GLY A 21 -12.11 -3.95 -3.80
C GLY A 21 -11.21 -5.17 -3.58
N ASP A 22 -11.73 -6.36 -3.86
CA ASP A 22 -10.98 -7.61 -3.71
C ASP A 22 -9.79 -7.65 -4.67
N LEU A 23 -9.98 -7.23 -5.93
CA LEU A 23 -8.90 -7.15 -6.91
C LEU A 23 -7.82 -6.14 -6.49
N GLY A 24 -8.25 -5.00 -5.95
CA GLY A 24 -7.33 -3.99 -5.44
C GLY A 24 -6.49 -4.52 -4.28
N ALA A 25 -7.11 -5.22 -3.34
CA ALA A 25 -6.40 -5.82 -2.21
C ALA A 25 -5.42 -6.89 -2.68
N ALA A 26 -5.82 -7.74 -3.62
CA ALA A 26 -4.94 -8.77 -4.18
C ALA A 26 -3.73 -8.14 -4.90
N ALA A 27 -3.94 -7.07 -5.65
CA ALA A 27 -2.87 -6.36 -6.34
C ALA A 27 -1.89 -5.69 -5.36
N ASN A 28 -2.37 -5.26 -4.18
CA ASN A 28 -1.51 -4.63 -3.18
C ASN A 28 -0.58 -5.62 -2.48
N ALA A 29 -0.93 -6.89 -2.38
CA ALA A 29 -0.13 -7.87 -1.65
C ALA A 29 1.32 -7.97 -2.13
N PRO A 30 1.63 -8.11 -3.44
CA PRO A 30 3.03 -8.11 -3.88
C PRO A 30 3.74 -6.77 -3.63
N LEU A 31 3.02 -5.65 -3.66
CA LEU A 31 3.61 -4.34 -3.35
C LEU A 31 3.97 -4.23 -1.88
N MET A 32 3.17 -4.82 -0.99
CA MET A 32 3.47 -4.90 0.44
C MET A 32 4.75 -5.70 0.68
N LEU A 33 4.89 -6.84 0.00
CA LEU A 33 6.11 -7.65 0.09
C LEU A 33 7.34 -6.88 -0.36
N LEU A 34 7.26 -6.18 -1.49
CA LEU A 34 8.36 -5.36 -2.00
C LEU A 34 8.69 -4.21 -1.04
N GLY A 35 7.67 -3.55 -0.48
CA GLY A 35 7.87 -2.49 0.50
C GLY A 35 8.62 -2.97 1.73
N ASP A 36 8.32 -4.17 2.20
CA ASP A 36 9.02 -4.78 3.33
C ASP A 36 10.46 -5.15 2.96
N ARG A 37 10.65 -5.87 1.85
CA ARG A 37 11.97 -6.33 1.40
C ARG A 37 12.93 -5.19 1.10
N LEU A 38 12.44 -4.12 0.47
CA LEU A 38 13.27 -2.97 0.12
C LEU A 38 13.43 -1.98 1.27
N GLY A 39 12.76 -2.21 2.39
CA GLY A 39 12.85 -1.33 3.56
C GLY A 39 12.13 0.00 3.38
N LEU A 40 11.17 0.09 2.46
CA LEU A 40 10.48 1.35 2.16
C LEU A 40 9.60 1.80 3.33
N TYR A 41 8.88 0.90 3.98
CA TYR A 41 8.08 1.24 5.14
C TYR A 41 8.95 1.75 6.29
N ARG A 42 10.06 1.06 6.56
CA ARG A 42 10.98 1.45 7.64
C ARG A 42 11.62 2.81 7.37
N ALA A 43 12.02 3.06 6.12
CA ALA A 43 12.61 4.35 5.75
C ALA A 43 11.64 5.51 5.95
N LEU A 44 10.37 5.33 5.57
CA LEU A 44 9.33 6.34 5.81
C LEU A 44 9.10 6.57 7.31
N ALA A 45 9.04 5.49 8.08
CA ALA A 45 8.81 5.59 9.53
C ALA A 45 9.95 6.31 10.23
N GLU A 46 11.19 6.05 9.83
CA GLU A 46 12.38 6.65 10.45
C GLU A 46 12.60 8.12 10.08
N ALA A 47 12.41 8.44 8.79
CA ALA A 47 12.76 9.76 8.28
C ALA A 47 11.65 10.80 8.42
N GLY A 48 10.40 10.36 8.63
CA GLY A 48 9.25 11.23 8.52
C GLY A 48 8.87 11.47 7.05
N PRO A 49 8.16 12.56 6.73
CA PRO A 49 7.72 12.80 5.36
C PRO A 49 8.86 12.87 4.35
N LEU A 50 8.73 12.14 3.25
CA LEU A 50 9.74 12.09 2.18
C LEU A 50 9.09 12.27 0.81
N THR A 51 9.83 12.92 -0.11
CA THR A 51 9.49 12.88 -1.53
C THR A 51 9.82 11.49 -2.10
N SER A 52 9.27 11.16 -3.26
CA SER A 52 9.61 9.90 -3.93
C SER A 52 11.11 9.80 -4.24
N ARG A 53 11.72 10.91 -4.63
CA ARG A 53 13.17 10.95 -4.90
C ARG A 53 13.98 10.66 -3.65
N ALA A 54 13.65 11.30 -2.53
CA ALA A 54 14.37 11.11 -1.27
C ALA A 54 14.23 9.68 -0.77
N LEU A 55 13.05 9.08 -0.86
CA LEU A 55 12.86 7.69 -0.48
C LEU A 55 13.63 6.74 -1.39
N ALA A 56 13.62 6.99 -2.69
CA ALA A 56 14.37 6.18 -3.65
C ALA A 56 15.87 6.19 -3.35
N GLU A 57 16.42 7.35 -3.02
CA GLU A 57 17.83 7.48 -2.65
C GLU A 57 18.15 6.71 -1.37
N ARG A 58 17.28 6.80 -0.35
CA ARG A 58 17.49 6.07 0.91
C ARG A 58 17.43 4.56 0.71
N ALA A 59 16.56 4.08 -0.14
CA ALA A 59 16.35 2.65 -0.38
C ALA A 59 17.29 2.07 -1.43
N GLY A 60 17.97 2.91 -2.19
CA GLY A 60 18.80 2.45 -3.31
C GLY A 60 17.97 1.86 -4.44
N ALA A 61 16.76 2.37 -4.66
CA ALA A 61 15.82 1.89 -5.66
C ALA A 61 15.56 2.95 -6.73
N ALA A 62 15.03 2.53 -7.89
CA ALA A 62 14.68 3.44 -8.95
C ALA A 62 13.54 4.36 -8.54
N GLU A 63 13.68 5.66 -8.76
CA GLU A 63 12.68 6.66 -8.36
C GLU A 63 11.32 6.37 -9.01
N ARG A 64 11.31 5.99 -10.28
CA ARG A 64 10.05 5.70 -10.97
C ARG A 64 9.27 4.57 -10.29
N PHE A 65 9.95 3.50 -9.91
CA PHE A 65 9.32 2.41 -9.17
C PHE A 65 8.80 2.89 -7.82
N VAL A 66 9.62 3.64 -7.07
CA VAL A 66 9.25 4.13 -5.74
C VAL A 66 8.06 5.08 -5.83
N ARG A 67 8.03 5.96 -6.83
CA ARG A 67 6.90 6.87 -7.05
C ARG A 67 5.59 6.10 -7.30
N GLU A 68 5.62 5.08 -8.15
CA GLU A 68 4.44 4.25 -8.43
C GLU A 68 4.00 3.47 -7.18
N TRP A 69 4.97 2.92 -6.44
CA TRP A 69 4.70 2.20 -5.20
C TRP A 69 4.05 3.12 -4.16
N LEU A 70 4.59 4.32 -3.97
CA LEU A 70 4.03 5.31 -3.03
C LEU A 70 2.59 5.68 -3.40
N ALA A 71 2.32 5.93 -4.68
CA ALA A 71 0.98 6.26 -5.15
C ALA A 71 -0.01 5.13 -4.84
N ALA A 72 0.40 3.89 -5.07
CA ALA A 72 -0.43 2.72 -4.78
C ALA A 72 -0.68 2.55 -3.28
N GLN A 73 0.34 2.74 -2.45
CA GLN A 73 0.20 2.64 -0.99
C GLN A 73 -0.68 3.76 -0.43
N ALA A 74 -0.58 4.98 -0.96
CA ALA A 74 -1.45 6.08 -0.55
C ALA A 74 -2.90 5.81 -0.96
N ALA A 75 -3.12 5.30 -2.16
CA ALA A 75 -4.46 4.95 -2.64
C ALA A 75 -5.08 3.83 -1.79
N ALA A 76 -4.29 2.90 -1.30
CA ALA A 76 -4.74 1.81 -0.43
C ALA A 76 -4.96 2.25 1.02
N GLY A 77 -4.58 3.47 1.38
CA GLY A 77 -4.73 3.98 2.74
C GLY A 77 -3.63 3.54 3.70
N TYR A 78 -2.54 2.98 3.20
CA TYR A 78 -1.42 2.52 4.05
C TYR A 78 -0.49 3.63 4.47
N ILE A 79 -0.34 4.64 3.63
CA ILE A 79 0.45 5.85 3.90
C ILE A 79 -0.36 7.07 3.52
N THR A 80 0.10 8.26 3.91
CA THR A 80 -0.57 9.52 3.58
C THR A 80 0.25 10.32 2.60
N TYR A 81 -0.43 11.14 1.79
CA TYR A 81 0.19 12.03 0.81
C TYR A 81 -0.20 13.47 1.10
N ASP A 82 0.81 14.35 1.15
CA ASP A 82 0.63 15.79 1.27
C ASP A 82 0.89 16.43 -0.10
N ALA A 83 -0.17 16.86 -0.77
CA ALA A 83 -0.06 17.42 -2.12
C ALA A 83 0.69 18.77 -2.13
N ALA A 84 0.57 19.56 -1.06
CA ALA A 84 1.24 20.86 -1.00
C ALA A 84 2.76 20.72 -0.94
N ALA A 85 3.25 19.72 -0.20
CA ALA A 85 4.68 19.45 -0.05
C ALA A 85 5.21 18.38 -1.00
N ASP A 86 4.32 17.66 -1.69
CA ASP A 86 4.66 16.50 -2.53
C ASP A 86 5.46 15.46 -1.74
N THR A 87 5.00 15.16 -0.52
CA THR A 87 5.62 14.19 0.37
C THR A 87 4.66 13.11 0.79
N TYR A 88 5.23 11.96 1.14
CA TYR A 88 4.50 10.81 1.68
C TYR A 88 4.97 10.55 3.09
N ALA A 89 4.06 10.13 3.96
CA ALA A 89 4.35 9.89 5.37
C ALA A 89 3.72 8.59 5.85
N MET A 90 4.38 7.96 6.82
CA MET A 90 3.88 6.77 7.50
C MET A 90 3.21 7.20 8.80
N PRO A 91 1.87 7.05 8.92
CA PRO A 91 1.21 7.30 10.20
C PRO A 91 1.74 6.35 11.29
N PRO A 92 1.79 6.78 12.55
CA PRO A 92 2.36 5.96 13.62
C PRO A 92 1.64 4.62 13.82
N GLU A 93 0.33 4.54 13.59
CA GLU A 93 -0.42 3.29 13.71
C GLU A 93 -0.01 2.28 12.64
N GLN A 94 0.16 2.73 11.40
CA GLN A 94 0.62 1.88 10.32
C GLN A 94 2.08 1.46 10.53
N ALA A 95 2.91 2.33 11.12
CA ALA A 95 4.29 2.00 11.39
C ALA A 95 4.44 0.83 12.37
N LEU A 96 3.55 0.72 13.36
CA LEU A 96 3.57 -0.40 14.30
C LEU A 96 3.34 -1.75 13.61
N VAL A 97 2.59 -1.75 12.53
CA VAL A 97 2.25 -2.98 11.79
C VAL A 97 3.26 -3.28 10.68
N LEU A 98 3.77 -2.26 10.02
CA LEU A 98 4.53 -2.40 8.77
C LEU A 98 6.03 -2.14 8.91
N ALA A 99 6.47 -1.41 9.92
CA ALA A 99 7.84 -0.93 10.02
C ALA A 99 8.57 -1.33 11.31
N ASP A 100 7.87 -1.42 12.44
CA ASP A 100 8.48 -1.67 13.74
C ASP A 100 8.50 -3.16 14.05
N GLU A 101 9.64 -3.80 13.82
CA GLU A 101 9.82 -5.25 14.05
C GLU A 101 9.66 -5.65 15.52
N ASP A 102 9.85 -4.72 16.45
CA ASP A 102 9.72 -4.98 17.89
C ASP A 102 8.28 -4.80 18.38
N SER A 103 7.39 -4.30 17.53
CA SER A 103 5.98 -4.11 17.87
C SER A 103 5.26 -5.45 18.02
N PRO A 104 4.37 -5.61 19.05
CA PRO A 104 3.59 -6.84 19.18
C PRO A 104 2.57 -7.07 18.06
N VAL A 105 2.29 -6.05 17.24
CA VAL A 105 1.35 -6.14 16.12
C VAL A 105 2.06 -6.10 14.77
N PHE A 106 3.38 -6.28 14.72
CA PHE A 106 4.14 -6.27 13.47
C PHE A 106 3.75 -7.45 12.58
N LEU A 107 3.39 -7.17 11.33
CA LEU A 107 2.95 -8.17 10.36
C LEU A 107 3.88 -8.29 9.14
N GLY A 108 5.03 -7.60 9.13
CA GLY A 108 5.95 -7.61 7.99
C GLY A 108 6.38 -9.01 7.57
N GLY A 109 6.66 -9.90 8.52
CA GLY A 109 7.04 -11.28 8.23
C GLY A 109 5.94 -12.12 7.58
N LEU A 110 4.69 -11.70 7.68
CA LEU A 110 3.55 -12.42 7.10
C LEU A 110 3.59 -12.40 5.56
N PHE A 111 4.12 -11.33 4.98
CA PHE A 111 4.22 -11.19 3.51
C PHE A 111 5.07 -12.30 2.91
N GLU A 112 6.22 -12.58 3.54
CA GLU A 112 7.10 -13.69 3.12
C GLU A 112 6.37 -15.03 3.19
N SER A 113 5.63 -15.27 4.27
CA SER A 113 4.90 -16.51 4.48
C SER A 113 3.83 -16.73 3.41
N LEU A 114 3.14 -15.68 2.98
CA LEU A 114 2.11 -15.78 1.95
C LEU A 114 2.68 -16.22 0.60
N TYR A 115 3.91 -15.83 0.28
CA TYR A 115 4.56 -16.14 -0.99
C TYR A 115 5.46 -17.36 -0.92
N ALA A 116 5.66 -17.93 0.27
CA ALA A 116 6.46 -19.15 0.46
C ALA A 116 5.63 -20.43 0.36
N MET A 117 4.30 -20.31 0.33
CA MET A 117 3.41 -21.48 0.27
C MET A 117 3.34 -22.12 -1.10
#